data_cf27f22c5050d155452f5950821bc35d
#
_entry.id   cf27f22c5050d155452f5950821bc35d
#
_cell.length_a   1.000
_cell.length_b   1.000
_cell.length_c   1.000
_cell.angle_alpha   90.00
_cell.angle_beta   90.00
_cell.angle_gamma   90.00
#
_symmetry.space_group_name_H-M   'P 1'
#
loop_
_entity.id
_entity.type
_entity.pdbx_description
1 polymer ?
#
loop_
_entity_poly.entity_id
_entity_poly.type
_entity_poly.pdbx_seq_one_letter_code
_entity_poly.pdbx_strand_id
1 'polypeptide(L)'
;MKLAYWMYAGPAHIGTLRIASSFKNVHAIMHAPIGDDYFNVMRSMLARERDFTPVTTSVVDRNVLARGSQEKVVDNITRKDQEEHPDLIVLTPTCTSSILQEDLQNFVERAQIDAQGDVMLADVNHYRVNELQAADRTLQQIVVYYLNKAKKKGELPTDKTEKPSVNILGITTLGFHNNHDVKELRRLMADLGIEVNAVIPDGASVHELKNLPRAWFNLVPYREIGPDTAQYLQSEFDMPYVDITPMGIVETARCIRAVQKILNEQGADVSYEGFIDEQTRFASQAAWFSRSIDCQNLTGKKCVVFGDSTHAAALTKILAREMGIHVVLAGSYCKNDTEWFKQEVSEYCDEILISEDHGEIGDAIARIEPAAIFGTQMERHVGKRLDIPCGVIAAPIHVQNFPVGYRPFLGYEGANQVVDLIYNSFTLGMEDHLLEIFGGHDTKEVITKTMSADSDLSWTKDGTAELNKIPGFVRGKVKRNTEKFARDRGITAISAEVLYAAKEAVGA
;
A
#
# COMPACT_ATOMS: atom_id res chain seq x y z
N MET A 1 10.34 -1.33 22.15
CA MET A 1 8.98 -1.64 21.68
C MET A 1 8.71 -0.70 20.50
N LYS A 2 8.67 -1.21 19.26
CA LYS A 2 8.30 -0.38 18.11
C LYS A 2 6.79 -0.12 18.22
N LEU A 3 6.40 1.14 18.24
CA LEU A 3 4.98 1.50 18.19
C LEU A 3 4.39 1.02 16.88
N ALA A 4 3.13 0.59 16.87
CA ALA A 4 2.43 0.18 15.66
C ALA A 4 2.46 1.22 14.53
N TYR A 5 2.64 2.48 14.87
CA TYR A 5 2.84 3.60 13.95
C TYR A 5 4.12 3.45 13.07
N TRP A 6 5.15 2.75 13.57
CA TRP A 6 6.45 2.56 12.91
C TRP A 6 6.61 1.17 12.30
N MET A 7 5.52 0.45 12.06
CA MET A 7 5.52 -0.86 11.41
C MET A 7 4.98 -0.73 9.99
N TYR A 8 5.70 -1.30 9.02
CA TYR A 8 5.23 -1.38 7.63
C TYR A 8 4.03 -2.31 7.50
N ALA A 9 4.17 -3.54 7.95
CA ALA A 9 3.10 -4.52 8.03
C ALA A 9 2.75 -4.82 9.48
N GLY A 10 1.46 -5.01 9.76
CA GLY A 10 0.96 -5.37 11.09
C GLY A 10 1.11 -6.86 11.39
N PRO A 11 0.62 -7.29 12.55
CA PRO A 11 0.57 -8.70 12.93
C PRO A 11 -0.45 -9.49 12.08
N ALA A 12 -0.28 -10.81 12.01
CA ALA A 12 -1.04 -11.72 11.15
C ALA A 12 -2.57 -11.57 11.24
N HIS A 13 -3.12 -11.45 12.45
CA HIS A 13 -4.57 -11.33 12.62
C HIS A 13 -5.18 -10.12 11.92
N ILE A 14 -4.42 -9.03 11.73
CA ILE A 14 -4.88 -7.86 10.97
C ILE A 14 -5.13 -8.24 9.49
N GLY A 15 -4.31 -9.10 8.91
CA GLY A 15 -4.53 -9.63 7.57
C GLY A 15 -5.85 -10.39 7.46
N THR A 16 -6.15 -11.27 8.42
CA THR A 16 -7.45 -11.97 8.49
C THR A 16 -8.60 -10.98 8.60
N LEU A 17 -8.48 -9.95 9.45
CA LEU A 17 -9.52 -8.93 9.60
C LEU A 17 -9.77 -8.14 8.32
N ARG A 18 -8.73 -7.81 7.56
CA ARG A 18 -8.85 -7.14 6.26
C ARG A 18 -9.66 -7.96 5.26
N ILE A 19 -9.39 -9.26 5.20
CA ILE A 19 -10.12 -10.16 4.29
C ILE A 19 -11.57 -10.32 4.76
N ALA A 20 -11.80 -10.63 6.03
CA ALA A 20 -13.13 -10.81 6.56
C ALA A 20 -14.01 -9.56 6.35
N SER A 21 -13.49 -8.37 6.63
CA SER A 21 -14.22 -7.11 6.46
C SER A 21 -14.45 -6.73 5.00
N SER A 22 -13.69 -7.28 4.08
CA SER A 22 -13.85 -7.01 2.65
C SER A 22 -14.98 -7.84 2.01
N PHE A 23 -15.31 -8.99 2.57
CA PHE A 23 -16.49 -9.76 2.16
C PHE A 23 -17.78 -9.19 2.75
N LYS A 24 -18.89 -9.41 2.05
CA LYS A 24 -20.23 -9.11 2.61
C LYS A 24 -20.61 -10.13 3.67
N ASN A 25 -21.17 -9.64 4.76
CA ASN A 25 -21.77 -10.45 5.82
C ASN A 25 -20.82 -11.50 6.43
N VAL A 26 -19.52 -11.14 6.56
CA VAL A 26 -18.49 -11.96 7.22
C VAL A 26 -18.05 -11.27 8.50
N HIS A 27 -18.03 -11.98 9.61
CA HIS A 27 -17.61 -11.49 10.91
C HIS A 27 -16.32 -12.16 11.36
N ALA A 28 -15.37 -11.36 11.84
CA ALA A 28 -14.11 -11.90 12.39
C ALA A 28 -14.12 -11.86 13.92
N ILE A 29 -13.67 -12.95 14.54
CA ILE A 29 -13.45 -13.03 16.00
C ILE A 29 -11.96 -13.24 16.25
N MET A 30 -11.33 -12.31 16.97
CA MET A 30 -9.97 -12.48 17.45
C MET A 30 -9.95 -13.27 18.76
N HIS A 31 -9.17 -14.32 18.80
CA HIS A 31 -8.90 -15.00 20.06
C HIS A 31 -7.79 -14.26 20.83
N ALA A 32 -8.21 -13.30 21.64
CA ALA A 32 -7.37 -12.28 22.22
C ALA A 32 -7.87 -11.75 23.56
N PRO A 33 -6.98 -11.17 24.38
CA PRO A 33 -7.38 -10.31 25.50
C PRO A 33 -7.99 -8.99 24.99
N ILE A 34 -8.67 -8.27 25.87
CA ILE A 34 -9.14 -6.90 25.60
C ILE A 34 -7.91 -6.02 25.36
N GLY A 35 -7.92 -5.28 24.26
CA GLY A 35 -6.86 -4.33 23.88
C GLY A 35 -6.00 -4.78 22.71
N ASP A 36 -5.99 -6.05 22.33
CA ASP A 36 -5.32 -6.52 21.10
C ASP A 36 -6.02 -5.99 19.82
N ASP A 37 -7.28 -5.56 19.94
CA ASP A 37 -8.03 -4.85 18.90
C ASP A 37 -7.49 -3.45 18.57
N TYR A 38 -6.63 -2.91 19.42
CA TYR A 38 -6.00 -1.60 19.22
C TYR A 38 -5.33 -1.47 17.83
N PHE A 39 -4.65 -2.50 17.38
CA PHE A 39 -4.04 -2.52 16.05
C PHE A 39 -5.08 -2.39 14.93
N ASN A 40 -6.21 -3.06 15.05
CA ASN A 40 -7.29 -2.98 14.07
C ASN A 40 -7.89 -1.56 14.03
N VAL A 41 -8.25 -1.03 15.19
CA VAL A 41 -8.78 0.33 15.31
C VAL A 41 -7.81 1.34 14.73
N MET A 42 -6.53 1.25 15.09
CA MET A 42 -5.52 2.16 14.59
C MET A 42 -5.32 2.06 13.07
N ARG A 43 -5.27 0.84 12.52
CA ARG A 43 -5.12 0.64 11.07
C ARG A 43 -6.33 1.16 10.30
N SER A 44 -7.54 0.92 10.76
CA SER A 44 -8.77 1.44 10.15
C SER A 44 -8.79 2.98 10.17
N MET A 45 -8.39 3.60 11.30
CA MET A 45 -8.27 5.06 11.41
C MET A 45 -7.22 5.62 10.45
N LEU A 46 -6.06 4.98 10.36
CA LEU A 46 -4.97 5.43 9.51
C LEU A 46 -5.28 5.23 8.02
N ALA A 47 -5.98 4.15 7.67
CA ALA A 47 -6.45 3.89 6.32
C ALA A 47 -7.66 4.76 5.91
N ARG A 48 -8.21 5.58 6.83
CA ARG A 48 -9.33 6.48 6.56
C ARG A 48 -10.63 5.78 6.14
N GLU A 49 -10.88 4.61 6.67
CA GLU A 49 -12.16 3.94 6.44
C GLU A 49 -13.31 4.71 7.07
N ARG A 50 -14.49 4.63 6.42
CA ARG A 50 -15.70 5.29 6.92
C ARG A 50 -16.15 4.70 8.24
N ASP A 51 -16.14 3.37 8.29
CA ASP A 51 -16.56 2.60 9.43
C ASP A 51 -15.39 1.77 9.97
N PHE A 52 -15.35 1.56 11.26
CA PHE A 52 -14.41 0.63 11.85
C PHE A 52 -14.72 -0.79 11.37
N THR A 53 -13.67 -1.53 11.04
CA THR A 53 -13.82 -2.95 10.74
C THR A 53 -14.45 -3.66 11.92
N PRO A 54 -15.63 -4.28 11.76
CA PRO A 54 -16.30 -4.99 12.85
C PRO A 54 -15.43 -6.17 13.28
N VAL A 55 -15.06 -6.17 14.54
CA VAL A 55 -14.26 -7.23 15.14
C VAL A 55 -14.75 -7.51 16.57
N THR A 56 -14.79 -8.77 16.91
CA THR A 56 -15.06 -9.23 18.28
C THR A 56 -13.79 -9.86 18.85
N THR A 57 -13.52 -9.61 20.13
CA THR A 57 -12.48 -10.34 20.86
C THR A 57 -13.13 -11.38 21.77
N SER A 58 -12.47 -12.52 21.94
CA SER A 58 -12.92 -13.58 22.85
C SER A 58 -12.74 -13.23 24.33
N VAL A 59 -12.09 -12.10 24.62
CA VAL A 59 -11.85 -11.58 25.97
C VAL A 59 -11.16 -12.62 26.86
N VAL A 60 -9.95 -13.00 26.48
CA VAL A 60 -9.12 -13.93 27.26
C VAL A 60 -8.49 -13.19 28.44
N ASP A 61 -9.02 -13.38 29.61
CA ASP A 61 -8.46 -12.86 30.85
C ASP A 61 -7.72 -13.95 31.65
N ARG A 62 -7.14 -13.58 32.78
CA ARG A 62 -6.41 -14.49 33.67
C ARG A 62 -7.27 -15.68 34.14
N ASN A 63 -8.57 -15.48 34.36
CA ASN A 63 -9.46 -16.54 34.83
C ASN A 63 -9.79 -17.50 33.68
N VAL A 64 -9.99 -16.97 32.48
CA VAL A 64 -10.21 -17.75 31.26
C VAL A 64 -8.98 -18.61 30.97
N LEU A 65 -7.77 -18.05 31.06
CA LEU A 65 -6.54 -18.81 30.89
C LEU A 65 -6.38 -19.96 31.91
N ALA A 66 -6.79 -19.74 33.15
CA ALA A 66 -6.68 -20.78 34.22
C ALA A 66 -7.69 -21.91 34.05
N ARG A 67 -8.84 -21.68 33.40
CA ARG A 67 -9.93 -22.67 33.22
C ARG A 67 -10.00 -23.25 31.82
N GLY A 68 -9.24 -22.73 30.88
CA GLY A 68 -9.37 -22.96 29.43
C GLY A 68 -10.34 -21.95 28.79
N SER A 69 -10.06 -21.61 27.55
CA SER A 69 -10.78 -20.56 26.81
C SER A 69 -11.93 -21.10 25.96
N GLN A 70 -12.04 -22.41 25.80
CA GLN A 70 -12.94 -23.07 24.85
C GLN A 70 -14.40 -22.65 24.96
N GLU A 71 -14.98 -22.74 26.15
CA GLU A 71 -16.40 -22.35 26.35
C GLU A 71 -16.63 -20.88 26.00
N LYS A 72 -15.70 -20.01 26.40
CA LYS A 72 -15.77 -18.58 26.11
C LYS A 72 -15.74 -18.26 24.61
N VAL A 73 -14.90 -18.97 23.85
CA VAL A 73 -14.82 -18.81 22.39
C VAL A 73 -16.07 -19.33 21.72
N VAL A 74 -16.54 -20.52 22.09
CA VAL A 74 -17.77 -21.11 21.56
C VAL A 74 -18.97 -20.21 21.84
N ASP A 75 -19.14 -19.72 23.07
CA ASP A 75 -20.21 -18.79 23.45
C ASP A 75 -20.17 -17.50 22.63
N ASN A 76 -18.98 -16.93 22.39
CA ASN A 76 -18.84 -15.73 21.57
C ASN A 76 -19.25 -15.98 20.11
N ILE A 77 -18.86 -17.10 19.53
CA ILE A 77 -19.26 -17.48 18.17
C ILE A 77 -20.78 -17.66 18.10
N THR A 78 -21.36 -18.47 18.99
CA THR A 78 -22.79 -18.72 19.04
C THR A 78 -23.61 -17.44 19.23
N ARG A 79 -23.16 -16.57 20.13
CA ARG A 79 -23.81 -15.28 20.36
C ARG A 79 -23.78 -14.40 19.11
N LYS A 80 -22.64 -14.30 18.41
CA LYS A 80 -22.52 -13.51 17.19
C LYS A 80 -23.35 -14.07 16.03
N ASP A 81 -23.38 -15.38 15.90
CA ASP A 81 -24.25 -16.06 14.93
C ASP A 81 -25.74 -15.72 15.18
N GLN A 82 -26.20 -15.72 16.43
CA GLN A 82 -27.57 -15.41 16.79
C GLN A 82 -27.92 -13.92 16.69
N GLU A 83 -26.98 -13.01 17.01
CA GLU A 83 -27.22 -11.56 17.00
C GLU A 83 -27.13 -10.93 15.60
N GLU A 84 -26.20 -11.38 14.78
CA GLU A 84 -25.86 -10.72 13.51
C GLU A 84 -26.16 -11.57 12.26
N HIS A 85 -26.36 -12.87 12.43
CA HIS A 85 -26.63 -13.84 11.34
C HIS A 85 -25.62 -13.71 10.18
N PRO A 86 -24.30 -13.75 10.44
CA PRO A 86 -23.29 -13.69 9.37
C PRO A 86 -23.31 -14.96 8.53
N ASP A 87 -22.95 -14.83 7.25
CA ASP A 87 -22.78 -16.00 6.37
C ASP A 87 -21.55 -16.82 6.77
N LEU A 88 -20.54 -16.15 7.33
CA LEU A 88 -19.29 -16.76 7.80
C LEU A 88 -18.75 -16.03 9.03
N ILE A 89 -18.37 -16.81 10.03
CA ILE A 89 -17.55 -16.34 11.16
C ILE A 89 -16.12 -16.88 10.99
N VAL A 90 -15.13 -15.99 11.00
CA VAL A 90 -13.72 -16.38 10.93
C VAL A 90 -13.05 -16.15 12.28
N LEU A 91 -12.65 -17.23 12.95
CA LEU A 91 -11.84 -17.17 14.16
C LEU A 91 -10.36 -16.99 13.78
N THR A 92 -9.68 -15.99 14.34
CA THR A 92 -8.25 -15.78 14.09
C THR A 92 -7.44 -15.80 15.38
N PRO A 93 -6.32 -16.56 15.44
CA PRO A 93 -5.40 -16.52 16.57
C PRO A 93 -4.66 -15.17 16.60
N THR A 94 -4.27 -14.77 17.80
CA THR A 94 -3.34 -13.65 18.03
C THR A 94 -2.02 -14.14 18.63
N CYS A 95 -1.12 -13.24 18.98
CA CYS A 95 0.12 -13.61 19.67
C CYS A 95 -0.15 -14.36 20.97
N THR A 96 -1.17 -13.94 21.72
CA THR A 96 -1.54 -14.56 23.01
C THR A 96 -2.02 -16.00 22.83
N SER A 97 -2.96 -16.25 21.92
CA SER A 97 -3.50 -17.59 21.68
C SER A 97 -2.46 -18.52 21.04
N SER A 98 -1.57 -17.97 20.21
CA SER A 98 -0.47 -18.77 19.62
C SER A 98 0.53 -19.29 20.66
N ILE A 99 0.74 -18.54 21.75
CA ILE A 99 1.58 -19.00 22.88
C ILE A 99 0.90 -20.14 23.66
N LEU A 100 -0.42 -20.06 23.83
CA LEU A 100 -1.19 -21.01 24.61
C LEU A 100 -1.32 -22.38 23.94
N GLN A 101 -1.08 -22.45 22.63
CA GLN A 101 -1.19 -23.69 21.83
C GLN A 101 -2.54 -24.41 22.01
N GLU A 102 -3.61 -23.63 22.15
CA GLU A 102 -4.97 -24.18 22.26
C GLU A 102 -5.41 -24.77 20.91
N ASP A 103 -6.22 -25.81 20.99
CA ASP A 103 -6.84 -26.46 19.80
C ASP A 103 -8.04 -25.63 19.31
N LEU A 104 -7.76 -24.53 18.62
CA LEU A 104 -8.80 -23.63 18.10
C LEU A 104 -9.66 -24.30 17.02
N GLN A 105 -9.15 -25.30 16.34
CA GLN A 105 -9.92 -26.07 15.36
C GLN A 105 -11.06 -26.82 16.04
N ASN A 106 -10.80 -27.45 17.18
CA ASN A 106 -11.85 -28.09 17.98
C ASN A 106 -12.91 -27.08 18.46
N PHE A 107 -12.51 -25.85 18.79
CA PHE A 107 -13.45 -24.80 19.21
C PHE A 107 -14.41 -24.42 18.06
N VAL A 108 -13.88 -24.28 16.85
CA VAL A 108 -14.65 -24.00 15.65
C VAL A 108 -15.62 -25.16 15.34
N GLU A 109 -15.14 -26.39 15.37
CA GLU A 109 -15.97 -27.58 15.10
C GLU A 109 -17.14 -27.71 16.09
N ARG A 110 -16.91 -27.43 17.36
CA ARG A 110 -17.97 -27.41 18.38
C ARG A 110 -18.98 -26.27 18.15
N ALA A 111 -18.49 -25.08 17.86
CA ALA A 111 -19.38 -23.94 17.58
C ALA A 111 -20.22 -24.16 16.32
N GLN A 112 -19.68 -24.82 15.30
CA GLN A 112 -20.38 -25.11 14.05
C GLN A 112 -21.62 -26.01 14.24
N ILE A 113 -21.68 -26.80 15.32
CA ILE A 113 -22.83 -27.70 15.57
C ILE A 113 -24.13 -26.92 15.76
N ASP A 114 -24.05 -25.78 16.46
CA ASP A 114 -25.22 -24.96 16.83
C ASP A 114 -25.33 -23.68 15.97
N ALA A 115 -24.31 -23.33 15.18
CA ALA A 115 -24.30 -22.14 14.33
C ALA A 115 -25.16 -22.31 13.07
N GLN A 116 -25.87 -21.25 12.66
CA GLN A 116 -26.62 -21.18 11.41
C GLN A 116 -25.69 -20.82 10.23
N GLY A 117 -24.76 -19.91 10.46
CA GLY A 117 -23.71 -19.54 9.52
C GLY A 117 -22.54 -20.53 9.52
N ASP A 118 -21.64 -20.37 8.57
CA ASP A 118 -20.40 -21.15 8.56
C ASP A 118 -19.41 -20.59 9.59
N VAL A 119 -18.61 -21.47 10.19
CA VAL A 119 -17.54 -21.08 11.12
C VAL A 119 -16.23 -21.70 10.64
N MET A 120 -15.17 -20.91 10.53
CA MET A 120 -13.86 -21.41 10.15
C MET A 120 -12.73 -20.79 10.98
N LEU A 121 -11.64 -21.53 11.12
CA LEU A 121 -10.39 -21.05 11.67
C LEU A 121 -9.51 -20.48 10.54
N ALA A 122 -9.01 -19.26 10.69
CA ALA A 122 -7.91 -18.78 9.89
C ALA A 122 -6.61 -19.41 10.44
N ASP A 123 -6.02 -20.31 9.69
CA ASP A 123 -4.76 -20.97 10.06
C ASP A 123 -3.58 -20.04 9.75
N VAL A 124 -3.43 -19.02 10.58
CA VAL A 124 -2.36 -18.02 10.50
C VAL A 124 -1.57 -18.00 11.81
N ASN A 125 -0.27 -18.19 11.72
CA ASN A 125 0.61 -18.16 12.89
C ASN A 125 1.31 -16.80 12.97
N HIS A 126 0.98 -16.01 13.99
CA HIS A 126 1.52 -14.67 14.24
C HIS A 126 3.06 -14.59 14.22
N TYR A 127 3.76 -15.66 14.63
CA TYR A 127 5.23 -15.70 14.67
C TYR A 127 5.88 -16.09 13.35
N ARG A 128 5.10 -16.55 12.37
CA ARG A 128 5.60 -17.02 11.08
C ARG A 128 5.24 -16.14 9.90
N VAL A 129 4.13 -15.42 9.99
CA VAL A 129 3.60 -14.59 8.90
C VAL A 129 3.20 -13.21 9.41
N ASN A 130 3.37 -12.22 8.55
CA ASN A 130 2.90 -10.85 8.80
C ASN A 130 1.47 -10.66 8.28
N GLU A 131 0.98 -9.42 8.38
CA GLU A 131 -0.34 -9.00 7.95
C GLU A 131 -0.64 -9.36 6.48
N LEU A 132 0.31 -9.14 5.55
CA LEU A 132 0.10 -9.35 4.12
C LEU A 132 0.00 -10.85 3.78
N GLN A 133 0.95 -11.64 4.27
CA GLN A 133 0.95 -13.08 4.08
C GLN A 133 -0.29 -13.75 4.72
N ALA A 134 -0.72 -13.26 5.88
CA ALA A 134 -1.92 -13.76 6.54
C ALA A 134 -3.18 -13.40 5.76
N ALA A 135 -3.23 -12.24 5.11
CA ALA A 135 -4.34 -11.86 4.25
C ALA A 135 -4.47 -12.80 3.05
N ASP A 136 -3.36 -13.06 2.33
CA ASP A 136 -3.37 -13.97 1.17
C ASP A 136 -3.81 -15.38 1.56
N ARG A 137 -3.23 -15.94 2.63
CA ARG A 137 -3.63 -17.25 3.17
C ARG A 137 -5.08 -17.31 3.60
N THR A 138 -5.59 -16.28 4.28
CA THR A 138 -6.99 -16.25 4.72
C THR A 138 -7.93 -16.22 3.52
N LEU A 139 -7.62 -15.43 2.48
CA LEU A 139 -8.39 -15.40 1.25
C LEU A 139 -8.45 -16.78 0.59
N GLN A 140 -7.30 -17.42 0.43
CA GLN A 140 -7.23 -18.78 -0.11
C GLN A 140 -8.06 -19.77 0.72
N GLN A 141 -7.93 -19.75 2.05
CA GLN A 141 -8.65 -20.68 2.93
C GLN A 141 -10.18 -20.52 2.81
N ILE A 142 -10.68 -19.28 2.73
CA ILE A 142 -12.11 -19.01 2.52
C ILE A 142 -12.58 -19.56 1.16
N VAL A 143 -11.81 -19.28 0.10
CA VAL A 143 -12.12 -19.79 -1.26
C VAL A 143 -12.13 -21.31 -1.29
N VAL A 144 -11.09 -21.95 -0.74
CA VAL A 144 -10.99 -23.42 -0.64
C VAL A 144 -12.17 -24.01 0.12
N TYR A 145 -12.54 -23.41 1.25
CA TYR A 145 -13.64 -23.86 2.07
C TYR A 145 -14.96 -23.88 1.28
N TYR A 146 -15.32 -22.77 0.63
CA TYR A 146 -16.57 -22.65 -0.10
C TYR A 146 -16.61 -23.48 -1.39
N LEU A 147 -15.52 -23.57 -2.12
CA LEU A 147 -15.42 -24.43 -3.31
C LEU A 147 -15.54 -25.91 -2.94
N ASN A 148 -14.90 -26.36 -1.87
CA ASN A 148 -15.04 -27.73 -1.37
C ASN A 148 -16.46 -28.01 -0.86
N LYS A 149 -17.10 -27.05 -0.19
CA LYS A 149 -18.49 -27.15 0.24
C LYS A 149 -19.44 -27.30 -0.97
N ALA A 150 -19.25 -26.47 -2.00
CA ALA A 150 -20.04 -26.57 -3.24
C ALA A 150 -19.77 -27.90 -3.98
N LYS A 151 -18.52 -28.36 -4.04
CA LYS A 151 -18.14 -29.66 -4.64
C LYS A 151 -18.87 -30.83 -3.96
N LYS A 152 -18.87 -30.84 -2.62
CA LYS A 152 -19.59 -31.86 -1.84
C LYS A 152 -21.10 -31.86 -2.06
N LYS A 153 -21.70 -30.70 -2.31
CA LYS A 153 -23.14 -30.55 -2.57
C LYS A 153 -23.50 -30.77 -4.05
N GLY A 154 -22.53 -30.88 -4.95
CA GLY A 154 -22.76 -30.96 -6.39
C GLY A 154 -23.26 -29.63 -7.00
N GLU A 155 -22.92 -28.51 -6.38
CA GLU A 155 -23.35 -27.16 -6.79
C GLU A 155 -22.29 -26.40 -7.63
N LEU A 156 -21.15 -27.03 -7.91
CA LEU A 156 -20.14 -26.39 -8.74
C LEU A 156 -20.62 -26.29 -10.18
N PRO A 157 -20.55 -25.09 -10.79
CA PRO A 157 -20.84 -24.93 -12.21
C PRO A 157 -19.79 -25.69 -13.05
N THR A 158 -20.26 -26.34 -14.10
CA THR A 158 -19.42 -27.06 -15.07
C THR A 158 -19.05 -26.21 -16.27
N ASP A 159 -19.86 -25.18 -16.55
CA ASP A 159 -19.76 -24.40 -17.77
C ASP A 159 -19.05 -23.06 -17.53
N LYS A 160 -18.16 -22.72 -18.45
CA LYS A 160 -17.58 -21.38 -18.53
C LYS A 160 -18.64 -20.36 -18.95
N THR A 161 -18.39 -19.09 -18.66
CA THR A 161 -19.21 -18.00 -19.20
C THR A 161 -19.17 -18.00 -20.73
N GLU A 162 -20.25 -17.56 -21.36
CA GLU A 162 -20.39 -17.56 -22.82
C GLU A 162 -19.39 -16.61 -23.50
N LYS A 163 -19.14 -15.48 -22.84
CA LYS A 163 -18.12 -14.51 -23.26
C LYS A 163 -16.87 -14.61 -22.39
N PRO A 164 -15.71 -14.18 -22.92
CA PRO A 164 -14.51 -14.07 -22.12
C PRO A 164 -14.76 -13.32 -20.81
N SER A 165 -14.31 -13.91 -19.71
CA SER A 165 -14.53 -13.31 -18.40
C SER A 165 -13.36 -13.54 -17.45
N VAL A 166 -13.25 -12.67 -16.45
CA VAL A 166 -12.13 -12.64 -15.51
C VAL A 166 -12.63 -12.58 -14.06
N ASN A 167 -11.93 -13.27 -13.16
CA ASN A 167 -11.96 -12.97 -11.72
C ASN A 167 -10.80 -12.05 -11.37
N ILE A 168 -11.05 -10.97 -10.65
CA ILE A 168 -10.04 -10.06 -10.12
C ILE A 168 -9.83 -10.44 -8.64
N LEU A 169 -8.61 -10.89 -8.31
CA LEU A 169 -8.26 -11.44 -7.00
C LEU A 169 -7.42 -10.47 -6.18
N GLY A 170 -7.66 -10.40 -4.87
CA GLY A 170 -6.81 -9.65 -3.95
C GLY A 170 -7.17 -8.17 -3.76
N ILE A 171 -8.33 -7.74 -4.23
CA ILE A 171 -8.82 -6.38 -3.95
C ILE A 171 -9.46 -6.36 -2.56
N THR A 172 -8.95 -5.52 -1.66
CA THR A 172 -9.45 -5.38 -0.29
C THR A 172 -9.99 -3.98 -0.02
N THR A 173 -10.95 -3.87 0.87
CA THR A 173 -11.54 -2.59 1.29
C THR A 173 -10.49 -1.66 1.90
N LEU A 174 -9.56 -2.20 2.71
CA LEU A 174 -8.48 -1.46 3.38
C LEU A 174 -7.17 -1.40 2.56
N GLY A 175 -7.20 -1.73 1.27
CA GLY A 175 -6.03 -1.70 0.40
C GLY A 175 -5.65 -0.28 -0.04
N PHE A 176 -4.36 -0.06 -0.27
CA PHE A 176 -3.87 1.20 -0.79
C PHE A 176 -4.45 1.48 -2.17
N HIS A 177 -5.30 2.49 -2.29
CA HIS A 177 -6.03 2.89 -3.52
C HIS A 177 -6.90 1.80 -4.19
N ASN A 178 -7.11 0.66 -3.56
CA ASN A 178 -7.82 -0.49 -4.16
C ASN A 178 -9.22 -0.14 -4.67
N ASN A 179 -9.96 0.73 -3.98
CA ASN A 179 -11.28 1.21 -4.39
C ASN A 179 -11.27 2.00 -5.71
N HIS A 180 -10.15 2.60 -6.07
CA HIS A 180 -9.95 3.31 -7.34
C HIS A 180 -9.44 2.34 -8.40
N ASP A 181 -8.51 1.48 -8.04
CA ASP A 181 -7.89 0.50 -8.92
C ASP A 181 -8.90 -0.51 -9.46
N VAL A 182 -9.82 -0.99 -8.62
CA VAL A 182 -10.87 -1.91 -9.08
C VAL A 182 -11.80 -1.28 -10.11
N LYS A 183 -12.09 0.02 -9.99
CA LYS A 183 -12.88 0.75 -10.99
C LYS A 183 -12.14 0.84 -12.32
N GLU A 184 -10.85 1.13 -12.26
CA GLU A 184 -10.01 1.20 -13.45
C GLU A 184 -9.82 -0.17 -14.11
N LEU A 185 -9.61 -1.23 -13.32
CA LEU A 185 -9.54 -2.59 -13.86
C LEU A 185 -10.84 -3.01 -14.51
N ARG A 186 -12.00 -2.69 -13.91
CA ARG A 186 -13.32 -2.96 -14.51
C ARG A 186 -13.49 -2.20 -15.83
N ARG A 187 -13.04 -0.93 -15.88
CA ARG A 187 -13.07 -0.13 -17.11
C ARG A 187 -12.17 -0.74 -18.17
N LEU A 188 -10.94 -1.09 -17.81
CA LEU A 188 -9.98 -1.72 -18.72
C LEU A 188 -10.53 -3.04 -19.30
N MET A 189 -11.11 -3.90 -18.46
CA MET A 189 -11.71 -5.16 -18.93
C MET A 189 -12.90 -4.90 -19.86
N ALA A 190 -13.74 -3.92 -19.55
CA ALA A 190 -14.87 -3.56 -20.42
C ALA A 190 -14.40 -3.02 -21.77
N ASP A 191 -13.36 -2.19 -21.81
CA ASP A 191 -12.75 -1.67 -23.04
C ASP A 191 -12.16 -2.80 -23.93
N LEU A 192 -11.70 -3.88 -23.31
CA LEU A 192 -11.22 -5.09 -23.97
C LEU A 192 -12.34 -6.09 -24.31
N GLY A 193 -13.59 -5.79 -23.97
CA GLY A 193 -14.73 -6.69 -24.19
C GLY A 193 -14.76 -7.92 -23.28
N ILE A 194 -14.12 -7.85 -22.10
CA ILE A 194 -14.03 -8.92 -21.12
C ILE A 194 -14.99 -8.64 -19.98
N GLU A 195 -15.84 -9.62 -19.64
CA GLU A 195 -16.76 -9.50 -18.52
C GLU A 195 -16.04 -9.76 -17.17
N VAL A 196 -16.35 -9.00 -16.13
CA VAL A 196 -15.85 -9.26 -14.79
C VAL A 196 -16.81 -10.21 -14.09
N ASN A 197 -16.44 -11.48 -13.96
CA ASN A 197 -17.22 -12.52 -13.29
C ASN A 197 -17.28 -12.26 -11.77
N ALA A 198 -16.13 -12.00 -11.14
CA ALA A 198 -16.06 -11.72 -9.72
C ALA A 198 -14.90 -10.78 -9.40
N VAL A 199 -15.05 -9.99 -8.33
CA VAL A 199 -13.97 -9.31 -7.64
C VAL A 199 -13.96 -9.82 -6.22
N ILE A 200 -12.85 -10.35 -5.74
CA ILE A 200 -12.74 -10.91 -4.39
C ILE A 200 -11.50 -10.37 -3.66
N PRO A 201 -11.62 -10.15 -2.36
CA PRO A 201 -12.82 -10.26 -1.50
C PRO A 201 -13.76 -9.06 -1.55
N ASP A 202 -13.37 -7.92 -2.12
CA ASP A 202 -14.06 -6.63 -2.03
C ASP A 202 -15.51 -6.69 -2.48
N GLY A 203 -16.43 -6.60 -1.50
CA GLY A 203 -17.87 -6.59 -1.72
C GLY A 203 -18.49 -7.91 -2.21
N ALA A 204 -17.72 -9.00 -2.26
CA ALA A 204 -18.22 -10.31 -2.68
C ALA A 204 -19.00 -11.01 -1.55
N SER A 205 -20.01 -11.80 -1.93
CA SER A 205 -20.61 -12.78 -1.03
C SER A 205 -19.82 -14.08 -1.04
N VAL A 206 -19.60 -14.68 0.12
CA VAL A 206 -18.95 -16.00 0.23
C VAL A 206 -19.70 -17.12 -0.51
N HIS A 207 -21.02 -16.97 -0.65
CA HIS A 207 -21.85 -17.93 -1.40
C HIS A 207 -21.66 -17.85 -2.92
N GLU A 208 -21.15 -16.72 -3.44
CA GLU A 208 -20.86 -16.52 -4.86
C GLU A 208 -19.51 -17.14 -5.26
N LEU A 209 -18.64 -17.48 -4.29
CA LEU A 209 -17.33 -18.07 -4.55
C LEU A 209 -17.39 -19.37 -5.36
N LYS A 210 -18.50 -20.12 -5.26
CA LYS A 210 -18.75 -21.30 -6.09
C LYS A 210 -18.75 -21.01 -7.60
N ASN A 211 -18.96 -19.74 -8.00
CA ASN A 211 -18.99 -19.31 -9.39
C ASN A 211 -17.60 -18.94 -9.95
N LEU A 212 -16.56 -18.90 -9.12
CA LEU A 212 -15.19 -18.56 -9.58
C LEU A 212 -14.72 -19.44 -10.77
N PRO A 213 -14.98 -20.78 -10.78
CA PRO A 213 -14.56 -21.63 -11.89
C PRO A 213 -15.19 -21.31 -13.24
N ARG A 214 -16.25 -20.49 -13.28
CA ARG A 214 -16.91 -20.07 -14.53
C ARG A 214 -16.10 -19.09 -15.35
N ALA A 215 -15.20 -18.31 -14.72
CA ALA A 215 -14.37 -17.35 -15.44
C ALA A 215 -13.34 -18.09 -16.34
N TRP A 216 -12.92 -17.42 -17.39
CA TRP A 216 -11.92 -17.94 -18.31
C TRP A 216 -10.53 -17.90 -17.68
N PHE A 217 -10.23 -16.83 -16.93
CA PHE A 217 -8.94 -16.65 -16.28
C PHE A 217 -9.07 -15.82 -15.00
N ASN A 218 -7.98 -15.73 -14.24
CA ASN A 218 -7.87 -14.89 -13.07
C ASN A 218 -6.85 -13.75 -13.32
N LEU A 219 -7.09 -12.57 -12.77
CA LEU A 219 -6.15 -11.46 -12.74
C LEU A 219 -5.75 -11.20 -11.29
N VAL A 220 -4.44 -11.22 -11.02
CA VAL A 220 -3.84 -10.92 -9.72
C VAL A 220 -3.08 -9.62 -9.84
N PRO A 221 -3.70 -8.47 -9.54
CA PRO A 221 -3.07 -7.17 -9.75
C PRO A 221 -1.99 -6.83 -8.73
N TYR A 222 -2.04 -7.43 -7.55
CA TYR A 222 -1.09 -7.19 -6.45
C TYR A 222 -0.42 -8.47 -6.01
N ARG A 223 0.88 -8.41 -5.80
CA ARG A 223 1.70 -9.55 -5.40
C ARG A 223 1.40 -10.02 -3.96
N GLU A 224 0.97 -9.10 -3.11
CA GLU A 224 0.78 -9.31 -1.68
C GLU A 224 -0.45 -10.13 -1.34
N ILE A 225 -1.52 -10.04 -2.15
CA ILE A 225 -2.82 -10.71 -1.89
C ILE A 225 -3.40 -11.21 -3.21
N GLY A 226 -3.74 -12.49 -3.26
CA GLY A 226 -4.36 -13.17 -4.39
C GLY A 226 -3.54 -14.29 -5.02
N PRO A 227 -2.19 -14.31 -4.95
CA PRO A 227 -1.38 -15.35 -5.57
C PRO A 227 -1.71 -16.76 -5.09
N ASP A 228 -1.83 -16.99 -3.78
CA ASP A 228 -2.15 -18.30 -3.23
C ASP A 228 -3.52 -18.80 -3.74
N THR A 229 -4.49 -17.90 -3.82
CA THR A 229 -5.81 -18.19 -4.39
C THR A 229 -5.75 -18.52 -5.88
N ALA A 230 -4.98 -17.77 -6.66
CA ALA A 230 -4.82 -18.01 -8.10
C ALA A 230 -4.14 -19.36 -8.38
N GLN A 231 -3.11 -19.70 -7.62
CA GLN A 231 -2.41 -20.99 -7.71
C GLN A 231 -3.35 -22.15 -7.36
N TYR A 232 -4.17 -22.01 -6.33
CA TYR A 232 -5.17 -22.99 -5.98
C TYR A 232 -6.19 -23.19 -7.13
N LEU A 233 -6.73 -22.11 -7.68
CA LEU A 233 -7.68 -22.19 -8.79
C LEU A 233 -7.05 -22.78 -10.06
N GLN A 234 -5.77 -22.53 -10.29
CA GLN A 234 -5.04 -23.16 -11.39
C GLN A 234 -4.87 -24.66 -11.16
N SER A 235 -4.45 -25.09 -9.96
CA SER A 235 -4.19 -26.49 -9.66
C SER A 235 -5.44 -27.36 -9.63
N GLU A 236 -6.57 -26.84 -9.11
CA GLU A 236 -7.81 -27.58 -8.91
C GLU A 236 -8.80 -27.50 -10.08
N PHE A 237 -8.77 -26.40 -10.83
CA PHE A 237 -9.75 -26.10 -11.89
C PHE A 237 -9.12 -25.79 -13.24
N ASP A 238 -7.79 -25.95 -13.37
CA ASP A 238 -7.02 -25.64 -14.60
C ASP A 238 -7.28 -24.19 -15.11
N MET A 239 -7.48 -23.27 -14.18
CA MET A 239 -7.74 -21.86 -14.51
C MET A 239 -6.43 -21.09 -14.62
N PRO A 240 -6.06 -20.58 -15.81
CA PRO A 240 -4.86 -19.75 -15.94
C PRO A 240 -5.05 -18.41 -15.22
N TYR A 241 -3.92 -17.78 -14.88
CA TYR A 241 -3.95 -16.45 -14.30
C TYR A 241 -2.86 -15.54 -14.88
N VAL A 242 -3.10 -14.23 -14.78
CA VAL A 242 -2.14 -13.19 -15.09
C VAL A 242 -1.77 -12.49 -13.76
N ASP A 243 -0.48 -12.50 -13.44
CA ASP A 243 0.11 -11.86 -12.25
C ASP A 243 1.01 -10.67 -12.61
N ILE A 244 0.85 -10.13 -13.82
CA ILE A 244 1.51 -8.92 -14.26
C ILE A 244 0.69 -7.73 -13.77
N THR A 245 1.24 -6.97 -12.85
CA THR A 245 0.61 -5.73 -12.35
C THR A 245 0.52 -4.70 -13.47
N PRO A 246 -0.69 -4.28 -13.89
CA PRO A 246 -0.84 -3.29 -14.96
C PRO A 246 -0.60 -1.87 -14.43
N MET A 247 0.62 -1.55 -14.00
CA MET A 247 1.02 -0.25 -13.48
C MET A 247 2.12 0.37 -14.35
N GLY A 248 1.87 1.59 -14.84
CA GLY A 248 2.68 2.21 -15.90
C GLY A 248 2.23 1.78 -17.30
N ILE A 249 2.78 2.44 -18.32
CA ILE A 249 2.37 2.23 -19.72
C ILE A 249 2.80 0.85 -20.23
N VAL A 250 4.06 0.50 -19.97
CA VAL A 250 4.67 -0.72 -20.51
C VAL A 250 4.11 -1.97 -19.85
N GLU A 251 3.98 -1.98 -18.51
CA GLU A 251 3.45 -3.13 -17.81
C GLU A 251 1.93 -3.30 -18.04
N THR A 252 1.17 -2.22 -18.24
CA THR A 252 -0.24 -2.32 -18.64
C THR A 252 -0.36 -2.98 -20.00
N ALA A 253 0.43 -2.59 -21.01
CA ALA A 253 0.45 -3.24 -22.32
C ALA A 253 0.90 -4.72 -22.22
N ARG A 254 1.89 -5.02 -21.38
CA ARG A 254 2.36 -6.39 -21.15
C ARG A 254 1.27 -7.27 -20.52
N CYS A 255 0.54 -6.72 -19.53
CA CYS A 255 -0.61 -7.40 -18.92
C CYS A 255 -1.70 -7.70 -19.95
N ILE A 256 -2.07 -6.73 -20.79
CA ILE A 256 -3.07 -6.91 -21.86
C ILE A 256 -2.64 -8.00 -22.85
N ARG A 257 -1.36 -8.04 -23.25
CA ARG A 257 -0.84 -9.10 -24.14
C ARG A 257 -0.87 -10.48 -23.47
N ALA A 258 -0.60 -10.56 -22.16
CA ALA A 258 -0.73 -11.82 -21.42
C ALA A 258 -2.19 -12.30 -21.38
N VAL A 259 -3.14 -11.38 -21.16
CA VAL A 259 -4.58 -11.67 -21.25
C VAL A 259 -4.96 -12.14 -22.65
N GLN A 260 -4.55 -11.43 -23.70
CA GLN A 260 -4.79 -11.83 -25.09
C GLN A 260 -4.30 -13.25 -25.39
N LYS A 261 -3.08 -13.57 -24.92
CA LYS A 261 -2.51 -14.91 -25.11
C LYS A 261 -3.39 -15.99 -24.49
N ILE A 262 -3.78 -15.81 -23.22
CA ILE A 262 -4.65 -16.76 -22.49
C ILE A 262 -6.00 -16.93 -23.20
N LEU A 263 -6.62 -15.85 -23.63
CA LEU A 263 -7.91 -15.91 -24.31
C LEU A 263 -7.82 -16.66 -25.65
N ASN A 264 -6.76 -16.42 -26.42
CA ASN A 264 -6.56 -17.09 -27.70
C ASN A 264 -6.21 -18.58 -27.52
N GLU A 265 -5.48 -18.94 -26.48
CA GLU A 265 -5.25 -20.34 -26.09
C GLU A 265 -6.56 -21.08 -25.73
N GLN A 266 -7.58 -20.35 -25.27
CA GLN A 266 -8.91 -20.89 -24.98
C GLN A 266 -9.91 -20.76 -26.13
N GLY A 267 -9.44 -20.34 -27.32
CA GLY A 267 -10.23 -20.31 -28.54
C GLY A 267 -10.93 -19.00 -28.87
N ALA A 268 -10.65 -17.91 -28.13
CA ALA A 268 -11.06 -16.58 -28.55
C ALA A 268 -10.09 -16.07 -29.63
N ASP A 269 -10.60 -15.51 -30.70
CA ASP A 269 -9.76 -14.91 -31.76
C ASP A 269 -9.74 -13.38 -31.55
N VAL A 270 -8.93 -12.93 -30.57
CA VAL A 270 -8.86 -11.52 -30.19
C VAL A 270 -7.47 -10.94 -30.42
N SER A 271 -7.41 -9.66 -30.79
CA SER A 271 -6.18 -8.86 -30.89
C SER A 271 -6.37 -7.51 -30.27
N TYR A 272 -5.53 -7.20 -29.27
CA TYR A 272 -5.58 -5.94 -28.54
C TYR A 272 -4.46 -4.96 -28.92
N GLU A 273 -3.63 -5.28 -29.92
CA GLU A 273 -2.54 -4.38 -30.34
C GLU A 273 -3.03 -3.02 -30.80
N GLY A 274 -4.18 -2.97 -31.48
CA GLY A 274 -4.79 -1.70 -31.88
C GLY A 274 -5.20 -0.83 -30.72
N PHE A 275 -5.77 -1.43 -29.66
CA PHE A 275 -6.11 -0.74 -28.43
C PHE A 275 -4.85 -0.24 -27.68
N ILE A 276 -3.83 -1.09 -27.57
CA ILE A 276 -2.56 -0.72 -26.93
C ILE A 276 -1.91 0.45 -27.68
N ASP A 277 -1.90 0.42 -29.03
CA ASP A 277 -1.33 1.47 -29.84
C ASP A 277 -2.09 2.80 -29.70
N GLU A 278 -3.42 2.75 -29.69
CA GLU A 278 -4.26 3.91 -29.45
C GLU A 278 -3.99 4.54 -28.08
N GLN A 279 -3.97 3.72 -27.01
CA GLN A 279 -3.69 4.21 -25.65
C GLN A 279 -2.30 4.84 -25.56
N THR A 280 -1.26 4.18 -26.09
CA THR A 280 0.12 4.64 -25.96
C THR A 280 0.46 5.82 -26.84
N ARG A 281 -0.21 6.02 -27.97
CA ARG A 281 0.07 7.13 -28.91
C ARG A 281 -0.82 8.34 -28.70
N PHE A 282 -2.09 8.14 -28.36
CA PHE A 282 -3.08 9.20 -28.45
C PHE A 282 -3.84 9.48 -27.16
N ALA A 283 -4.21 8.45 -26.40
CA ALA A 283 -5.11 8.61 -25.25
C ALA A 283 -4.37 8.89 -23.94
N SER A 284 -3.23 8.22 -23.69
CA SER A 284 -2.50 8.35 -22.41
C SER A 284 -1.68 9.64 -22.34
N GLN A 285 -1.96 10.47 -21.34
CA GLN A 285 -1.17 11.66 -21.04
C GLN A 285 0.23 11.28 -20.54
N ALA A 286 0.37 10.19 -19.79
CA ALA A 286 1.66 9.68 -19.35
C ALA A 286 2.56 9.30 -20.53
N ALA A 287 2.02 8.67 -21.57
CA ALA A 287 2.75 8.33 -22.78
C ALA A 287 3.20 9.57 -23.59
N TRP A 288 2.39 10.63 -23.60
CA TRP A 288 2.80 11.92 -24.14
C TRP A 288 3.88 12.57 -23.30
N PHE A 289 3.67 12.62 -21.97
CA PHE A 289 4.57 13.29 -21.04
C PHE A 289 5.97 12.67 -21.07
N SER A 290 6.10 11.34 -21.13
CA SER A 290 7.40 10.66 -21.18
C SER A 290 8.29 11.08 -22.35
N ARG A 291 7.71 11.68 -23.40
CA ARG A 291 8.40 12.21 -24.59
C ARG A 291 8.57 13.72 -24.58
N SER A 292 8.04 14.39 -23.55
CA SER A 292 8.09 15.85 -23.41
C SER A 292 9.45 16.35 -22.93
N ILE A 293 9.72 17.63 -23.17
CA ILE A 293 10.90 18.33 -22.62
C ILE A 293 10.88 18.33 -21.09
N ASP A 294 9.71 18.46 -20.50
CA ASP A 294 9.56 18.47 -19.04
C ASP A 294 10.02 17.15 -18.40
N CYS A 295 9.66 16.02 -19.02
CA CYS A 295 10.17 14.72 -18.59
C CYS A 295 11.68 14.59 -18.81
N GLN A 296 12.19 15.08 -19.96
CA GLN A 296 13.63 15.05 -20.24
C GLN A 296 14.45 15.86 -19.22
N ASN A 297 13.88 16.91 -18.63
CA ASN A 297 14.51 17.66 -17.54
C ASN A 297 14.64 16.86 -16.24
N LEU A 298 13.88 15.77 -16.09
CA LEU A 298 13.99 14.85 -14.96
C LEU A 298 15.05 13.76 -15.19
N THR A 299 15.53 13.58 -16.42
CA THR A 299 16.51 12.53 -16.79
C THR A 299 17.75 12.61 -15.92
N GLY A 300 18.15 11.47 -15.34
CA GLY A 300 19.34 11.36 -14.48
C GLY A 300 19.20 11.96 -13.08
N LYS A 301 18.05 12.55 -12.72
CA LYS A 301 17.81 12.95 -11.33
C LYS A 301 17.74 11.71 -10.44
N LYS A 302 18.39 11.77 -9.28
CA LYS A 302 18.48 10.66 -8.35
C LYS A 302 17.20 10.54 -7.52
N CYS A 303 16.69 9.33 -7.39
CA CYS A 303 15.58 9.05 -6.47
C CYS A 303 15.78 7.75 -5.69
N VAL A 304 15.00 7.60 -4.64
CA VAL A 304 14.88 6.39 -3.82
C VAL A 304 13.42 5.93 -3.89
N VAL A 305 13.21 4.63 -4.10
CA VAL A 305 11.91 3.98 -4.11
C VAL A 305 11.84 2.96 -2.98
N PHE A 306 10.78 2.99 -2.18
CA PHE A 306 10.58 2.01 -1.10
C PHE A 306 9.09 1.75 -0.84
N GLY A 307 8.69 0.48 -0.66
CA GLY A 307 7.28 0.16 -0.40
C GLY A 307 7.01 -1.34 -0.27
N ASP A 308 5.75 -1.72 -0.50
CA ASP A 308 5.41 -3.12 -0.76
C ASP A 308 6.05 -3.59 -2.08
N SER A 309 6.06 -4.91 -2.30
CA SER A 309 6.72 -5.49 -3.48
C SER A 309 6.13 -4.98 -4.79
N THR A 310 4.79 -4.91 -4.88
CA THR A 310 4.07 -4.51 -6.09
C THR A 310 4.37 -3.07 -6.47
N HIS A 311 4.10 -2.13 -5.57
CA HIS A 311 4.22 -0.69 -5.87
C HIS A 311 5.68 -0.29 -6.05
N ALA A 312 6.59 -0.77 -5.20
CA ALA A 312 8.00 -0.42 -5.29
C ALA A 312 8.64 -0.95 -6.59
N ALA A 313 8.35 -2.19 -6.99
CA ALA A 313 8.87 -2.73 -8.26
C ALA A 313 8.29 -1.99 -9.48
N ALA A 314 6.99 -1.73 -9.49
CA ALA A 314 6.33 -1.03 -10.58
C ALA A 314 6.86 0.41 -10.73
N LEU A 315 6.94 1.17 -9.62
CA LEU A 315 7.46 2.54 -9.64
C LEU A 315 8.93 2.60 -10.05
N THR A 316 9.75 1.65 -9.60
CA THR A 316 11.15 1.56 -10.04
C THR A 316 11.25 1.44 -11.56
N LYS A 317 10.44 0.57 -12.18
CA LYS A 317 10.39 0.42 -13.64
C LYS A 317 9.88 1.66 -14.35
N ILE A 318 8.81 2.29 -13.85
CA ILE A 318 8.25 3.51 -14.43
C ILE A 318 9.30 4.62 -14.41
N LEU A 319 9.91 4.88 -13.27
CA LEU A 319 10.93 5.92 -13.11
C LEU A 319 12.11 5.71 -14.03
N ALA A 320 12.71 4.52 -14.03
CA ALA A 320 13.91 4.24 -14.80
C ALA A 320 13.63 4.06 -16.30
N ARG A 321 12.68 3.20 -16.66
CA ARG A 321 12.44 2.79 -18.04
C ARG A 321 11.55 3.76 -18.82
N GLU A 322 10.49 4.30 -18.18
CA GLU A 322 9.51 5.14 -18.87
C GLU A 322 9.87 6.64 -18.80
N MET A 323 10.57 7.08 -17.74
CA MET A 323 10.88 8.50 -17.51
C MET A 323 12.37 8.82 -17.53
N GLY A 324 13.27 7.84 -17.54
CA GLY A 324 14.73 8.06 -17.56
C GLY A 324 15.31 8.65 -16.28
N ILE A 325 14.60 8.50 -15.15
CA ILE A 325 15.01 8.95 -13.83
C ILE A 325 15.95 7.90 -13.21
N HIS A 326 17.01 8.33 -12.55
CA HIS A 326 18.00 7.44 -11.97
C HIS A 326 17.55 6.95 -10.58
N VAL A 327 17.10 5.70 -10.51
CA VAL A 327 16.75 5.05 -9.25
C VAL A 327 18.03 4.53 -8.59
N VAL A 328 18.55 5.24 -7.59
CA VAL A 328 19.76 4.83 -6.85
C VAL A 328 19.46 3.65 -5.94
N LEU A 329 18.32 3.66 -5.27
CA LEU A 329 17.91 2.56 -4.40
C LEU A 329 16.45 2.22 -4.63
N ALA A 330 16.19 0.93 -4.88
CA ALA A 330 14.86 0.34 -4.83
C ALA A 330 14.78 -0.62 -3.64
N GLY A 331 13.70 -0.54 -2.85
CA GLY A 331 13.58 -1.43 -1.70
C GLY A 331 12.15 -1.83 -1.38
N SER A 332 12.03 -2.92 -0.62
CA SER A 332 10.76 -3.43 -0.15
C SER A 332 10.84 -3.92 1.30
N TYR A 333 9.72 -3.79 2.01
CA TYR A 333 9.56 -4.38 3.33
C TYR A 333 9.01 -5.83 3.28
N CYS A 334 8.67 -6.34 2.10
CA CYS A 334 8.14 -7.70 1.91
C CYS A 334 9.27 -8.72 1.79
N LYS A 335 9.77 -9.22 2.91
CA LYS A 335 10.89 -10.19 2.94
C LYS A 335 10.57 -11.52 2.25
N ASN A 336 9.31 -11.91 2.23
CA ASN A 336 8.87 -13.14 1.58
C ASN A 336 8.99 -13.11 0.05
N ASP A 337 9.00 -11.92 -0.55
CA ASP A 337 9.10 -11.73 -2.01
C ASP A 337 10.49 -11.27 -2.48
N THR A 338 11.51 -11.43 -1.65
CA THR A 338 12.87 -10.93 -1.89
C THR A 338 13.42 -11.31 -3.26
N GLU A 339 13.34 -12.57 -3.65
CA GLU A 339 13.92 -13.05 -4.91
C GLU A 339 13.15 -12.53 -6.14
N TRP A 340 11.83 -12.53 -6.06
CA TRP A 340 10.99 -11.94 -7.10
C TRP A 340 11.29 -10.44 -7.25
N PHE A 341 11.32 -9.71 -6.14
CA PHE A 341 11.59 -8.27 -6.16
C PHE A 341 12.94 -7.96 -6.80
N LYS A 342 14.00 -8.67 -6.42
CA LYS A 342 15.33 -8.53 -7.00
C LYS A 342 15.32 -8.78 -8.51
N GLN A 343 14.64 -9.81 -8.97
CA GLN A 343 14.51 -10.11 -10.41
C GLN A 343 13.81 -8.99 -11.17
N GLU A 344 12.80 -8.38 -10.57
CA GLU A 344 12.01 -7.32 -11.21
C GLU A 344 12.73 -5.97 -11.28
N VAL A 345 13.63 -5.65 -10.34
CA VAL A 345 14.23 -4.30 -10.24
C VAL A 345 15.72 -4.22 -10.54
N SER A 346 16.43 -5.35 -10.58
CA SER A 346 17.91 -5.36 -10.69
C SER A 346 18.48 -4.63 -11.92
N GLU A 347 17.73 -4.55 -13.01
CA GLU A 347 18.15 -3.84 -14.22
C GLU A 347 17.83 -2.32 -14.17
N TYR A 348 17.10 -1.86 -13.15
CA TYR A 348 16.52 -0.52 -13.08
C TYR A 348 17.03 0.32 -11.92
N CYS A 349 17.86 -0.21 -11.03
CA CYS A 349 18.39 0.50 -9.86
C CYS A 349 19.83 0.08 -9.55
N ASP A 350 20.57 0.94 -8.81
CA ASP A 350 21.96 0.63 -8.42
C ASP A 350 22.01 -0.26 -7.17
N GLU A 351 21.14 -0.02 -6.20
CA GLU A 351 21.11 -0.74 -4.92
C GLU A 351 19.72 -1.31 -4.65
N ILE A 352 19.66 -2.50 -4.04
CA ILE A 352 18.41 -3.13 -3.59
C ILE A 352 18.46 -3.31 -2.08
N LEU A 353 17.42 -2.85 -1.39
CA LEU A 353 17.30 -2.96 0.07
C LEU A 353 15.99 -3.66 0.48
N ILE A 354 16.11 -4.79 1.17
CA ILE A 354 14.97 -5.51 1.74
C ILE A 354 15.04 -5.39 3.26
N SER A 355 14.18 -4.57 3.83
CA SER A 355 14.19 -4.31 5.27
C SER A 355 12.82 -3.92 5.81
N GLU A 356 12.50 -4.36 7.01
CA GLU A 356 11.36 -3.88 7.81
C GLU A 356 11.78 -2.80 8.83
N ASP A 357 13.04 -2.39 8.81
CA ASP A 357 13.55 -1.36 9.71
C ASP A 357 13.55 0.02 9.06
N HIS A 358 12.59 0.86 9.43
CA HIS A 358 12.49 2.24 8.95
C HIS A 358 13.72 3.10 9.25
N GLY A 359 14.52 2.74 10.27
CA GLY A 359 15.78 3.41 10.59
C GLY A 359 16.83 3.15 9.52
N GLU A 360 16.98 1.89 9.10
CA GLU A 360 17.91 1.48 8.04
C GLU A 360 17.61 2.18 6.71
N ILE A 361 16.31 2.26 6.35
CA ILE A 361 15.87 3.00 5.17
C ILE A 361 16.17 4.50 5.31
N GLY A 362 15.88 5.07 6.48
CA GLY A 362 16.15 6.48 6.77
C GLY A 362 17.62 6.84 6.65
N ASP A 363 18.51 5.97 7.11
CA ASP A 363 19.97 6.15 7.00
C ASP A 363 20.44 6.02 5.54
N ALA A 364 19.87 5.08 4.77
CA ALA A 364 20.15 4.97 3.35
C ALA A 364 19.73 6.22 2.57
N ILE A 365 18.54 6.76 2.83
CA ILE A 365 18.05 8.01 2.22
C ILE A 365 18.99 9.17 2.58
N ALA A 366 19.39 9.28 3.85
CA ALA A 366 20.32 10.33 4.30
C ALA A 366 21.70 10.24 3.64
N ARG A 367 22.18 9.02 3.36
CA ARG A 367 23.46 8.76 2.66
C ARG A 367 23.39 9.11 1.18
N ILE A 368 22.26 8.78 0.53
CA ILE A 368 22.10 8.97 -0.93
C ILE A 368 21.80 10.41 -1.28
N GLU A 369 21.13 11.16 -0.42
CA GLU A 369 20.67 12.53 -0.67
C GLU A 369 19.91 12.64 -2.02
N PRO A 370 18.80 11.90 -2.23
CA PRO A 370 18.11 11.91 -3.50
C PRO A 370 17.38 13.24 -3.74
N ALA A 371 17.10 13.55 -5.01
CA ALA A 371 16.28 14.71 -5.38
C ALA A 371 14.78 14.51 -5.04
N ALA A 372 14.31 13.26 -4.98
CA ALA A 372 12.97 12.90 -4.51
C ALA A 372 12.95 11.49 -3.93
N ILE A 373 11.96 11.23 -3.08
CA ILE A 373 11.68 9.93 -2.49
C ILE A 373 10.29 9.49 -2.94
N PHE A 374 10.15 8.22 -3.31
CA PHE A 374 8.86 7.57 -3.56
C PHE A 374 8.71 6.42 -2.60
N GLY A 375 7.88 6.60 -1.58
CA GLY A 375 7.84 5.65 -0.46
C GLY A 375 6.49 5.60 0.25
N THR A 376 6.53 5.10 1.48
CA THR A 376 5.40 5.11 2.39
C THR A 376 5.37 6.42 3.20
N GLN A 377 4.44 6.50 4.12
CA GLN A 377 4.41 7.62 5.08
C GLN A 377 5.67 7.70 5.93
N MET A 378 6.39 6.59 6.13
CA MET A 378 7.62 6.59 6.95
C MET A 378 8.76 7.29 6.22
N GLU A 379 8.97 6.98 4.95
CA GLU A 379 9.95 7.65 4.09
C GLU A 379 9.58 9.12 3.91
N ARG A 380 8.28 9.44 3.87
CA ARG A 380 7.84 10.83 3.86
C ARG A 380 8.24 11.60 5.14
N HIS A 381 8.23 10.96 6.31
CA HIS A 381 8.73 11.59 7.53
C HIS A 381 10.24 11.84 7.47
N VAL A 382 10.99 10.90 6.87
CA VAL A 382 12.42 11.09 6.60
C VAL A 382 12.65 12.26 5.64
N GLY A 383 11.91 12.30 4.52
CA GLY A 383 11.97 13.39 3.56
C GLY A 383 11.69 14.76 4.20
N LYS A 384 10.65 14.86 5.02
CA LYS A 384 10.37 16.11 5.77
C LYS A 384 11.50 16.52 6.71
N ARG A 385 12.17 15.58 7.34
CA ARG A 385 13.30 15.85 8.24
C ARG A 385 14.52 16.35 7.48
N LEU A 386 14.74 15.81 6.27
CA LEU A 386 15.88 16.12 5.43
C LEU A 386 15.61 17.21 4.39
N ASP A 387 14.36 17.71 4.33
CA ASP A 387 13.89 18.67 3.32
C ASP A 387 13.93 18.11 1.88
N ILE A 388 13.62 16.82 1.74
CA ILE A 388 13.56 16.13 0.46
C ILE A 388 12.09 15.85 0.12
N PRO A 389 11.61 16.20 -1.09
CA PRO A 389 10.25 15.89 -1.53
C PRO A 389 9.97 14.38 -1.49
N CYS A 390 8.77 14.00 -1.06
CA CYS A 390 8.36 12.61 -1.03
C CYS A 390 6.95 12.42 -1.58
N GLY A 391 6.83 11.63 -2.65
CA GLY A 391 5.58 11.06 -3.15
C GLY A 391 5.24 9.77 -2.40
N VAL A 392 4.01 9.67 -1.87
CA VAL A 392 3.55 8.43 -1.21
C VAL A 392 2.97 7.49 -2.27
N ILE A 393 3.55 6.28 -2.38
CA ILE A 393 3.25 5.29 -3.40
C ILE A 393 2.74 3.95 -2.85
N ALA A 394 2.88 3.73 -1.55
CA ALA A 394 2.53 2.48 -0.90
C ALA A 394 2.06 2.70 0.54
N ALA A 395 1.34 1.73 1.09
CA ALA A 395 1.03 1.68 2.51
C ALA A 395 2.31 1.41 3.34
N PRO A 396 2.35 1.81 4.61
CA PRO A 396 1.31 2.48 5.37
C PRO A 396 1.18 3.98 5.05
N ILE A 397 -0.06 4.46 5.11
CA ILE A 397 -0.41 5.88 5.01
C ILE A 397 -1.00 6.35 6.34
N HIS A 398 -0.63 7.55 6.80
CA HIS A 398 -1.10 8.03 8.11
C HIS A 398 -1.89 9.33 8.01
N VAL A 399 -1.32 10.36 7.39
CA VAL A 399 -1.88 11.73 7.43
C VAL A 399 -2.25 12.25 6.05
N GLN A 400 -1.50 11.87 5.05
CA GLN A 400 -1.67 12.33 3.67
C GLN A 400 -1.97 11.16 2.74
N ASN A 401 -2.36 11.55 1.53
CA ASN A 401 -2.55 10.66 0.41
C ASN A 401 -3.78 9.76 0.54
N PHE A 402 -4.80 10.23 1.28
CA PHE A 402 -6.12 9.64 1.18
C PHE A 402 -6.83 10.26 -0.04
N PRO A 403 -7.13 9.47 -1.08
CA PRO A 403 -7.70 10.00 -2.30
C PRO A 403 -9.20 10.30 -2.11
N VAL A 404 -9.56 11.57 -2.14
CA VAL A 404 -10.96 12.01 -2.17
C VAL A 404 -11.53 11.95 -3.58
N GLY A 405 -10.72 12.33 -4.57
CA GLY A 405 -11.04 12.22 -6.00
C GLY A 405 -10.60 10.86 -6.59
N TYR A 406 -11.05 10.59 -7.83
CA TYR A 406 -10.62 9.38 -8.55
C TYR A 406 -9.12 9.40 -8.79
N ARG A 407 -8.41 8.40 -8.26
CA ARG A 407 -6.95 8.35 -8.26
C ARG A 407 -6.45 6.90 -8.26
N PRO A 408 -6.59 6.18 -9.38
CA PRO A 408 -6.07 4.81 -9.51
C PRO A 408 -4.53 4.81 -9.64
N PHE A 409 -3.91 3.67 -9.39
CA PHE A 409 -2.51 3.37 -9.70
C PHE A 409 -2.39 2.42 -10.90
N LEU A 410 -3.43 1.63 -11.16
CA LEU A 410 -3.44 0.62 -12.21
C LEU A 410 -4.03 1.16 -13.51
N GLY A 411 -3.71 0.49 -14.62
CA GLY A 411 -4.19 0.82 -15.95
C GLY A 411 -3.57 2.11 -16.52
N TYR A 412 -4.09 2.55 -17.65
CA TYR A 412 -3.59 3.75 -18.31
C TYR A 412 -3.92 5.03 -17.55
N GLU A 413 -5.08 5.11 -16.91
CA GLU A 413 -5.41 6.25 -16.07
C GLU A 413 -4.56 6.26 -14.79
N GLY A 414 -4.25 5.09 -14.24
CA GLY A 414 -3.26 4.95 -13.16
C GLY A 414 -1.88 5.45 -13.58
N ALA A 415 -1.45 5.14 -14.80
CA ALA A 415 -0.19 5.67 -15.33
C ALA A 415 -0.17 7.21 -15.37
N ASN A 416 -1.28 7.84 -15.76
CA ASN A 416 -1.42 9.30 -15.74
C ASN A 416 -1.27 9.87 -14.33
N GLN A 417 -1.93 9.26 -13.34
CA GLN A 417 -1.87 9.67 -11.94
C GLN A 417 -0.48 9.47 -11.32
N VAL A 418 0.20 8.38 -11.68
CA VAL A 418 1.56 8.10 -11.20
C VAL A 418 2.55 9.12 -11.77
N VAL A 419 2.47 9.43 -13.06
CA VAL A 419 3.33 10.44 -13.70
C VAL A 419 3.08 11.83 -13.11
N ASP A 420 1.82 12.20 -12.87
CA ASP A 420 1.46 13.43 -12.16
C ASP A 420 2.08 13.50 -10.76
N LEU A 421 1.98 12.43 -9.98
CA LEU A 421 2.61 12.33 -8.66
C LEU A 421 4.14 12.51 -8.74
N ILE A 422 4.79 11.85 -9.69
CA ILE A 422 6.25 11.90 -9.86
C ILE A 422 6.68 13.32 -10.25
N TYR A 423 6.06 13.89 -11.29
CA TYR A 423 6.38 15.22 -11.76
C TYR A 423 6.24 16.29 -10.67
N ASN A 424 5.10 16.29 -9.99
CA ASN A 424 4.84 17.28 -8.93
C ASN A 424 5.78 17.12 -7.73
N SER A 425 6.21 15.89 -7.40
CA SER A 425 7.21 15.67 -6.35
C SER A 425 8.57 16.27 -6.68
N PHE A 426 9.04 16.11 -7.93
CA PHE A 426 10.30 16.73 -8.36
C PHE A 426 10.19 18.24 -8.54
N THR A 427 9.02 18.74 -9.00
CA THR A 427 8.81 20.16 -9.27
C THR A 427 8.89 21.00 -8.00
N LEU A 428 8.39 20.48 -6.87
CA LEU A 428 8.52 21.17 -5.58
C LEU A 428 10.00 21.47 -5.23
N GLY A 429 10.89 20.51 -5.45
CA GLY A 429 12.33 20.74 -5.24
C GLY A 429 12.95 21.70 -6.26
N MET A 430 12.48 21.74 -7.50
CA MET A 430 12.95 22.68 -8.53
C MET A 430 12.45 24.09 -8.27
N GLU A 431 11.22 24.25 -7.80
CA GLU A 431 10.64 25.55 -7.47
C GLU A 431 11.46 26.24 -6.39
N ASP A 432 11.82 25.54 -5.32
CA ASP A 432 12.68 26.07 -4.26
C ASP A 432 14.03 26.52 -4.81
N HIS A 433 14.62 25.76 -5.71
CA HIS A 433 15.90 26.09 -6.35
C HIS A 433 15.79 27.32 -7.28
N LEU A 434 14.72 27.43 -8.07
CA LEU A 434 14.46 28.58 -8.92
C LEU A 434 14.19 29.84 -8.10
N LEU A 435 13.42 29.74 -7.00
CA LEU A 435 13.20 30.84 -6.07
C LEU A 435 14.52 31.29 -5.41
N GLU A 436 15.41 30.35 -5.12
CA GLU A 436 16.75 30.67 -4.57
C GLU A 436 17.62 31.42 -5.57
N ILE A 437 17.64 31.01 -6.85
CA ILE A 437 18.46 31.62 -7.91
C ILE A 437 17.89 32.95 -8.36
N PHE A 438 16.58 33.00 -8.64
CA PHE A 438 15.96 34.15 -9.27
C PHE A 438 15.21 35.07 -8.29
N GLY A 439 15.09 34.68 -7.03
CA GLY A 439 14.43 35.46 -5.99
C GLY A 439 12.90 35.49 -6.09
N GLY A 440 12.31 34.65 -6.93
CA GLY A 440 10.88 34.63 -7.20
C GLY A 440 10.39 35.83 -8.03
N HIS A 441 9.10 35.80 -8.40
CA HIS A 441 8.44 36.92 -9.06
C HIS A 441 8.00 38.03 -8.07
N ASP A 442 7.88 37.64 -6.79
CA ASP A 442 7.55 38.59 -5.72
C ASP A 442 8.83 39.24 -5.21
N THR A 443 8.75 40.55 -5.05
CA THR A 443 9.85 41.27 -4.44
C THR A 443 10.11 40.69 -3.05
N LYS A 444 11.38 40.46 -2.69
CA LYS A 444 11.81 39.97 -1.37
C LYS A 444 11.11 40.64 -0.17
N GLU A 445 10.56 41.83 -0.35
CA GLU A 445 9.82 42.56 0.65
C GLU A 445 8.45 41.95 1.00
N VAL A 446 7.76 41.27 0.07
CA VAL A 446 6.42 40.70 0.34
C VAL A 446 6.56 39.41 1.14
N ILE A 447 7.54 38.52 0.78
CA ILE A 447 7.79 37.27 1.50
C ILE A 447 8.36 37.53 2.90
N THR A 448 9.26 38.51 3.04
CA THR A 448 9.79 38.93 4.35
C THR A 448 8.74 39.61 5.21
N LYS A 449 7.80 40.37 4.66
CA LYS A 449 6.72 40.97 5.44
C LYS A 449 5.70 39.96 5.95
N THR A 450 5.38 38.93 5.16
CA THR A 450 4.45 37.87 5.59
C THR A 450 5.08 36.94 6.62
N MET A 451 6.36 36.64 6.51
CA MET A 451 7.10 35.82 7.50
C MET A 451 7.58 36.60 8.73
N SER A 452 7.71 37.92 8.63
CA SER A 452 8.13 38.80 9.74
C SER A 452 6.98 39.57 10.38
N ALA A 453 5.74 39.41 9.91
CA ALA A 453 4.57 40.07 10.52
C ALA A 453 4.31 39.65 11.98
N ASP A 454 4.93 38.53 12.41
CA ASP A 454 4.83 38.02 13.80
C ASP A 454 6.17 37.91 14.53
N SER A 455 7.26 38.49 14.01
CA SER A 455 8.55 38.39 14.73
C SER A 455 9.23 39.76 14.87
N ASP A 456 9.48 40.17 16.11
CA ASP A 456 10.36 41.30 16.48
C ASP A 456 11.86 41.06 16.10
N LEU A 457 12.14 40.07 15.21
CA LEU A 457 13.49 39.65 14.81
C LEU A 457 13.80 40.16 13.40
N SER A 458 14.94 40.82 13.25
CA SER A 458 15.48 41.22 11.96
C SER A 458 16.87 40.62 11.70
N TRP A 459 17.09 40.14 10.47
CA TRP A 459 18.42 39.66 10.06
C TRP A 459 19.25 40.83 9.53
N THR A 460 20.45 40.94 10.05
CA THR A 460 21.41 41.96 9.53
C THR A 460 21.99 41.49 8.20
N LYS A 461 22.63 42.41 7.43
CA LYS A 461 23.19 42.09 6.13
C LYS A 461 24.29 41.04 6.22
N ASP A 462 25.14 41.10 7.24
CA ASP A 462 26.20 40.12 7.51
C ASP A 462 25.64 38.77 7.96
N GLY A 463 24.62 38.75 8.85
CA GLY A 463 23.94 37.53 9.24
C GLY A 463 23.26 36.82 8.06
N THR A 464 22.62 37.58 7.17
CA THR A 464 22.02 37.04 5.94
C THR A 464 23.08 36.50 4.98
N ALA A 465 24.22 37.20 4.84
CA ALA A 465 25.32 36.75 3.98
C ALA A 465 25.94 35.43 4.48
N GLU A 466 26.08 35.27 5.80
CA GLU A 466 26.60 34.02 6.39
C GLU A 466 25.58 32.88 6.28
N LEU A 467 24.30 33.16 6.49
CA LEU A 467 23.23 32.16 6.30
C LEU A 467 23.18 31.66 4.86
N ASN A 468 23.44 32.52 3.88
CA ASN A 468 23.45 32.16 2.46
C ASN A 468 24.66 31.31 2.02
N LYS A 469 25.74 31.29 2.79
CA LYS A 469 26.89 30.38 2.57
C LYS A 469 26.57 28.94 2.99
N ILE A 470 25.52 28.73 3.76
CA ILE A 470 25.12 27.41 4.25
C ILE A 470 24.36 26.69 3.14
N PRO A 471 24.68 25.39 2.87
CA PRO A 471 23.98 24.60 1.87
C PRO A 471 22.46 24.63 2.06
N GLY A 472 21.68 24.77 0.96
CA GLY A 472 20.24 25.01 0.97
C GLY A 472 19.44 24.02 1.82
N PHE A 473 19.85 22.73 1.79
CA PHE A 473 19.18 21.66 2.52
C PHE A 473 19.27 21.75 4.06
N VAL A 474 20.23 22.48 4.63
CA VAL A 474 20.32 22.74 6.10
C VAL A 474 20.01 24.19 6.48
N ARG A 475 19.97 25.12 5.49
CA ARG A 475 19.78 26.55 5.71
C ARG A 475 18.50 26.86 6.49
N GLY A 476 17.38 26.24 6.11
CA GLY A 476 16.09 26.43 6.79
C GLY A 476 16.10 25.97 8.25
N LYS A 477 16.82 24.87 8.56
CA LYS A 477 17.00 24.40 9.93
C LYS A 477 17.86 25.34 10.75
N VAL A 478 18.99 25.78 10.17
CA VAL A 478 19.90 26.71 10.83
C VAL A 478 19.20 28.04 11.09
N LYS A 479 18.43 28.57 10.12
CA LYS A 479 17.64 29.79 10.29
C LYS A 479 16.67 29.68 11.47
N ARG A 480 15.84 28.63 11.50
CA ARG A 480 14.86 28.41 12.59
C ARG A 480 15.53 28.25 13.96
N ASN A 481 16.65 27.53 14.04
CA ASN A 481 17.38 27.34 15.28
C ASN A 481 18.00 28.67 15.78
N THR A 482 18.55 29.46 14.87
CA THR A 482 19.11 30.78 15.17
C THR A 482 18.03 31.77 15.63
N GLU A 483 16.87 31.79 14.96
CA GLU A 483 15.73 32.61 15.36
C GLU A 483 15.16 32.22 16.71
N LYS A 484 15.09 30.90 17.01
CA LYS A 484 14.70 30.40 18.32
C LYS A 484 15.69 30.81 19.39
N PHE A 485 17.00 30.64 19.15
CA PHE A 485 18.07 31.05 20.05
C PHE A 485 18.02 32.55 20.34
N ALA A 486 17.77 33.37 19.31
CA ALA A 486 17.65 34.81 19.45
C ALA A 486 16.42 35.21 20.31
N ARG A 487 15.27 34.59 20.08
CA ARG A 487 14.04 34.80 20.90
C ARG A 487 14.26 34.44 22.37
N ASP A 488 14.86 33.28 22.61
CA ASP A 488 15.10 32.77 23.98
C ASP A 488 16.05 33.70 24.78
N ARG A 489 16.80 34.55 24.08
CA ARG A 489 17.76 35.50 24.67
C ARG A 489 17.38 36.98 24.49
N GLY A 490 16.20 37.26 23.93
CA GLY A 490 15.73 38.62 23.75
C GLY A 490 16.52 39.43 22.71
N ILE A 491 17.20 38.76 21.78
CA ILE A 491 18.00 39.40 20.72
C ILE A 491 17.06 39.71 19.55
N THR A 492 16.95 40.98 19.17
CA THR A 492 16.07 41.44 18.08
C THR A 492 16.75 41.54 16.72
N ALA A 493 18.08 41.61 16.67
CA ALA A 493 18.89 41.67 15.44
C ALA A 493 19.84 40.49 15.33
N ILE A 494 19.64 39.66 14.31
CA ILE A 494 20.45 38.43 14.09
C ILE A 494 21.63 38.78 13.18
N SER A 495 22.82 38.91 13.76
CA SER A 495 24.10 39.08 13.06
C SER A 495 24.79 37.74 12.80
N ALA A 496 25.88 37.75 12.06
CA ALA A 496 26.74 36.58 11.86
C ALA A 496 27.21 35.99 13.21
N GLU A 497 27.53 36.83 14.20
CA GLU A 497 27.90 36.40 15.54
C GLU A 497 26.81 35.62 16.25
N VAL A 498 25.56 36.07 16.15
CA VAL A 498 24.38 35.39 16.72
C VAL A 498 24.15 34.04 16.04
N LEU A 499 24.38 33.94 14.73
CA LEU A 499 24.29 32.69 14.00
C LEU A 499 25.36 31.68 14.46
N TYR A 500 26.58 32.12 14.66
CA TYR A 500 27.67 31.27 15.19
C TYR A 500 27.41 30.85 16.65
N ALA A 501 26.96 31.77 17.49
CA ALA A 501 26.61 31.47 18.87
C ALA A 501 25.46 30.46 18.98
N ALA A 502 24.45 30.57 18.09
CA ALA A 502 23.37 29.60 18.01
C ALA A 502 23.86 28.21 17.56
N LYS A 503 24.84 28.18 16.65
CA LYS A 503 25.47 26.92 16.19
C LYS A 503 26.23 26.23 17.32
N GLU A 504 27.00 26.96 18.10
CA GLU A 504 27.71 26.42 19.27
C GLU A 504 26.75 25.89 20.33
N ALA A 505 25.65 26.60 20.58
CA ALA A 505 24.63 26.18 21.56
C ALA A 505 23.85 24.91 21.16
N VAL A 506 23.78 24.57 19.88
CA VAL A 506 23.13 23.36 19.36
C VAL A 506 24.12 22.19 19.24
N GLY A 507 25.42 22.49 19.19
CA GLY A 507 26.49 21.48 19.10
C GLY A 507 27.10 21.08 20.45
N ALA A 508 26.63 21.68 21.53
CA ALA A 508 26.89 21.31 22.90
C ALA A 508 25.67 20.59 23.50
#